data_073a5817bb2f03fba45f97ca5fe04c33
#
_entry.id   073a5817bb2f03fba45f97ca5fe04c33
#
_cell.length_a   1.000
_cell.length_b   1.000
_cell.length_c   1.000
_cell.angle_alpha   90.00
_cell.angle_beta   90.00
_cell.angle_gamma   90.00
#
_symmetry.space_group_name_H-M   'P 1'
#
loop_
_entity.id
_entity.type
_entity.pdbx_description
1 polymer ?
#
loop_
_entity_poly.entity_id
_entity_poly.type
_entity_poly.pdbx_seq_one_letter_code
_entity_poly.pdbx_strand_id
1 'polypeptide(L)'
;TEQLDIFSIIDRARIVRQTRDGRMQEIEVQLSDWVFNAIRAKEVLTFHRDYFRLRKPIERRLYELARKHCGQKKEWRITLPVLQRKCGSSSTLREFRRLIQNIVDHDNEHAHIPDYGVRMDEDMITFTNRGTMLEDQQSAGIPSVAAVRLSPDALNEARSAAPGWDVYVLESEWRSW
;
A
#
# COMPACT_ATOMS: atom_id res chain seq x y z
N THR A 1 -28.98 -21.61 -5.41
CA THR A 1 -28.99 -20.22 -5.87
C THR A 1 -27.55 -19.75 -5.90
N GLU A 2 -27.03 -19.41 -7.06
CA GLU A 2 -25.68 -18.88 -7.23
C GLU A 2 -25.80 -17.35 -7.16
N GLN A 3 -25.04 -16.71 -6.26
CA GLN A 3 -25.00 -15.27 -6.10
C GLN A 3 -23.63 -14.76 -6.54
N LEU A 4 -23.60 -13.82 -7.47
CA LEU A 4 -22.38 -13.16 -7.94
C LEU A 4 -22.44 -11.70 -7.52
N ASP A 5 -21.55 -11.31 -6.61
CA ASP A 5 -21.37 -9.92 -6.21
C ASP A 5 -20.18 -9.31 -6.95
N ILE A 6 -20.40 -8.22 -7.65
CA ILE A 6 -19.36 -7.47 -8.37
C ILE A 6 -19.22 -6.09 -7.73
N PHE A 7 -18.01 -5.77 -7.26
CA PHE A 7 -17.72 -4.47 -6.66
C PHE A 7 -16.40 -3.90 -7.16
N SER A 8 -16.31 -2.57 -7.11
CA SER A 8 -15.13 -1.81 -7.50
C SER A 8 -14.37 -1.31 -6.26
N ILE A 9 -13.10 -0.95 -6.43
CA ILE A 9 -12.29 -0.28 -5.40
C ILE A 9 -12.74 1.17 -5.24
N ILE A 10 -13.16 1.80 -6.34
CA ILE A 10 -13.58 3.20 -6.42
C ILE A 10 -15.04 3.24 -6.78
N ASP A 11 -15.88 3.84 -5.94
CA ASP A 11 -17.29 4.07 -6.26
C ASP A 11 -17.48 5.26 -7.19
N ARG A 12 -16.74 6.34 -6.95
CA ARG A 12 -16.81 7.55 -7.73
C ARG A 12 -15.45 8.24 -7.84
N ALA A 13 -15.15 8.73 -9.03
CA ALA A 13 -14.08 9.66 -9.25
C ALA A 13 -14.62 10.96 -9.87
N ARG A 14 -14.23 12.11 -9.34
CA ARG A 14 -14.57 13.44 -9.82
C ARG A 14 -13.29 14.16 -10.21
N ILE A 15 -13.25 14.65 -11.44
CA ILE A 15 -12.12 15.42 -11.94
C ILE A 15 -12.58 16.85 -12.11
N VAL A 16 -12.02 17.76 -11.33
CA VAL A 16 -12.25 19.19 -11.45
C VAL A 16 -11.16 19.77 -12.34
N ARG A 17 -11.56 20.27 -13.49
CA ARG A 17 -10.68 21.00 -14.42
C ARG A 17 -11.00 22.47 -14.29
N GLN A 18 -10.05 23.26 -13.84
CA GLN A 18 -10.15 24.70 -13.91
C GLN A 18 -9.18 25.20 -14.95
N THR A 19 -9.68 25.99 -15.89
CA THR A 19 -9.00 26.92 -16.77
C THR A 19 -9.02 26.61 -18.26
N ARG A 20 -8.83 27.70 -19.02
CA ARG A 20 -8.63 27.72 -20.49
C ARG A 20 -7.56 26.73 -21.00
N ASP A 21 -6.58 26.37 -20.14
CA ASP A 21 -5.45 25.50 -20.49
C ASP A 21 -5.73 24.01 -20.27
N GLY A 22 -6.93 23.63 -19.80
CA GLY A 22 -7.31 22.23 -19.59
C GLY A 22 -6.49 21.48 -18.54
N ARG A 23 -5.74 22.17 -17.69
CA ARG A 23 -4.97 21.55 -16.61
C ARG A 23 -5.90 21.01 -15.54
N MET A 24 -5.62 19.78 -15.12
CA MET A 24 -6.32 19.14 -14.02
C MET A 24 -5.87 19.79 -12.70
N GLN A 25 -6.82 20.30 -11.92
CA GLN A 25 -6.54 20.93 -10.64
C GLN A 25 -6.77 20.01 -9.45
N GLU A 26 -7.81 19.22 -9.53
CA GLU A 26 -8.24 18.40 -8.40
C GLU A 26 -8.82 17.08 -8.88
N ILE A 27 -8.51 16.00 -8.17
CA ILE A 27 -9.16 14.71 -8.31
C ILE A 27 -9.73 14.34 -6.95
N GLU A 28 -11.04 14.19 -6.89
CA GLU A 28 -11.75 13.63 -5.76
C GLU A 28 -12.03 12.15 -6.05
N VAL A 29 -11.66 11.27 -5.14
CA VAL A 29 -11.89 9.82 -5.27
C VAL A 29 -12.66 9.34 -4.04
N GLN A 30 -13.83 8.75 -4.29
CA GLN A 30 -14.61 8.08 -3.26
C GLN A 30 -14.33 6.58 -3.33
N LEU A 31 -13.80 6.04 -2.23
CA LEU A 31 -13.59 4.60 -2.09
C LEU A 31 -14.91 3.89 -1.83
N SER A 32 -15.01 2.63 -2.25
CA SER A 32 -16.13 1.77 -1.88
C SER A 32 -16.11 1.43 -0.39
N ASP A 33 -17.28 1.20 0.18
CA ASP A 33 -17.44 0.93 1.61
C ASP A 33 -16.59 -0.23 2.10
N TRP A 34 -16.45 -1.29 1.32
CA TRP A 34 -15.64 -2.44 1.71
C TRP A 34 -14.15 -2.10 1.81
N VAL A 35 -13.61 -1.28 0.89
CA VAL A 35 -12.22 -0.79 0.96
C VAL A 35 -12.03 0.12 2.16
N PHE A 36 -12.96 1.05 2.35
CA PHE A 36 -12.92 1.97 3.48
C PHE A 36 -12.95 1.22 4.82
N ASN A 37 -13.83 0.24 4.95
CA ASN A 37 -13.93 -0.60 6.15
C ASN A 37 -12.66 -1.45 6.38
N ALA A 38 -12.05 -2.01 5.30
CA ALA A 38 -10.79 -2.72 5.40
C ALA A 38 -9.64 -1.82 5.91
N ILE A 39 -9.59 -0.56 5.45
CA ILE A 39 -8.63 0.44 5.93
C ILE A 39 -8.86 0.72 7.43
N ARG A 40 -10.10 0.94 7.84
CA ARG A 40 -10.46 1.18 9.25
C ARG A 40 -10.13 -0.02 10.14
N ALA A 41 -10.38 -1.22 9.66
CA ALA A 41 -10.04 -2.46 10.36
C ALA A 41 -8.53 -2.79 10.36
N LYS A 42 -7.71 -1.95 9.74
CA LYS A 42 -6.27 -2.19 9.55
C LYS A 42 -5.95 -3.50 8.82
N GLU A 43 -6.84 -3.95 7.95
CA GLU A 43 -6.68 -5.14 7.11
C GLU A 43 -5.94 -4.85 5.80
N VAL A 44 -5.25 -3.73 5.72
CA VAL A 44 -4.44 -3.31 4.58
C VAL A 44 -2.95 -3.43 4.90
N LEU A 45 -2.16 -3.75 3.87
CA LEU A 45 -0.71 -3.76 3.99
C LEU A 45 -0.15 -2.46 3.42
N THR A 46 0.57 -1.72 4.26
CA THR A 46 1.35 -0.57 3.80
C THR A 46 2.60 -1.05 3.08
N PHE A 47 2.97 -0.37 2.01
CA PHE A 47 4.20 -0.61 1.28
C PHE A 47 5.26 0.43 1.66
N HIS A 48 6.52 0.01 1.63
CA HIS A 48 7.64 0.93 1.72
C HIS A 48 7.60 1.93 0.56
N ARG A 49 7.96 3.19 0.80
CA ARG A 49 7.96 4.21 -0.26
C ARG A 49 8.82 3.84 -1.47
N ASP A 50 9.93 3.12 -1.24
CA ASP A 50 10.82 2.68 -2.31
C ASP A 50 10.27 1.51 -3.15
N TYR A 51 9.13 0.93 -2.77
CA TYR A 51 8.39 0.00 -3.64
C TYR A 51 8.13 0.59 -5.03
N PHE A 52 7.82 1.87 -5.11
CA PHE A 52 7.55 2.55 -6.38
C PHE A 52 8.81 2.76 -7.25
N ARG A 53 10.00 2.57 -6.69
CA ARG A 53 11.28 2.57 -7.44
C ARG A 53 11.57 1.23 -8.11
N LEU A 54 10.93 0.15 -7.68
CA LEU A 54 11.03 -1.15 -8.34
C LEU A 54 10.42 -1.06 -9.74
N ARG A 55 11.26 -1.25 -10.77
CA ARG A 55 10.83 -1.05 -12.16
C ARG A 55 10.28 -2.32 -12.81
N LYS A 56 10.77 -3.49 -12.40
CA LYS A 56 10.36 -4.77 -12.99
C LYS A 56 9.12 -5.31 -12.27
N PRO A 57 8.10 -5.75 -13.01
CA PRO A 57 6.88 -6.30 -12.41
C PRO A 57 7.16 -7.47 -11.46
N ILE A 58 8.15 -8.31 -11.79
CA ILE A 58 8.54 -9.45 -10.96
C ILE A 58 9.11 -9.00 -9.60
N GLU A 59 9.91 -7.93 -9.55
CA GLU A 59 10.47 -7.38 -8.31
C GLU A 59 9.36 -6.85 -7.40
N ARG A 60 8.39 -6.13 -7.96
CA ARG A 60 7.19 -5.67 -7.24
C ARG A 60 6.40 -6.84 -6.68
N ARG A 61 6.20 -7.87 -7.49
CA ARG A 61 5.46 -9.05 -7.06
C ARG A 61 6.17 -9.83 -5.96
N LEU A 62 7.48 -9.94 -6.01
CA LEU A 62 8.29 -10.55 -4.93
C LEU A 62 8.15 -9.78 -3.62
N TYR A 63 8.23 -8.45 -3.68
CA TYR A 63 8.02 -7.59 -2.51
C TYR A 63 6.60 -7.77 -1.91
N GLU A 64 5.54 -7.75 -2.73
CA GLU A 64 4.16 -7.95 -2.29
C GLU A 64 3.97 -9.30 -1.59
N LEU A 65 4.54 -10.38 -2.16
CA LEU A 65 4.49 -11.71 -1.58
C LEU A 65 5.29 -11.79 -0.27
N ALA A 66 6.48 -11.19 -0.21
CA ALA A 66 7.25 -11.09 1.01
C ALA A 66 6.50 -10.31 2.08
N ARG A 67 5.90 -9.16 1.72
CA ARG A 67 5.11 -8.34 2.63
C ARG A 67 3.91 -9.10 3.22
N LYS A 68 3.22 -9.87 2.38
CA LYS A 68 2.07 -10.69 2.79
C LYS A 68 2.45 -11.87 3.68
N HIS A 69 3.53 -12.59 3.36
CA HIS A 69 3.84 -13.90 3.95
C HIS A 69 4.94 -13.86 5.00
N CYS A 70 6.00 -13.08 4.79
CA CYS A 70 7.01 -12.80 5.79
C CYS A 70 6.49 -11.76 6.80
N GLY A 71 6.01 -10.62 6.30
CA GLY A 71 5.55 -9.52 7.16
C GLY A 71 6.64 -9.12 8.15
N GLN A 72 6.32 -9.14 9.44
CA GLN A 72 7.25 -8.84 10.53
C GLN A 72 8.03 -10.06 11.05
N LYS A 73 7.77 -11.26 10.51
CA LYS A 73 8.51 -12.45 10.90
C LYS A 73 9.97 -12.35 10.45
N LYS A 74 10.85 -13.06 11.11
CA LYS A 74 12.29 -13.07 10.79
C LYS A 74 12.56 -13.50 9.35
N GLU A 75 11.87 -14.54 8.89
CA GLU A 75 12.04 -15.11 7.55
C GLU A 75 10.80 -15.81 7.03
N TRP A 76 10.72 -15.94 5.72
CA TRP A 76 9.74 -16.75 5.02
C TRP A 76 10.40 -17.51 3.89
N ARG A 77 10.11 -18.80 3.76
CA ARG A 77 10.68 -19.70 2.77
C ARG A 77 9.61 -20.22 1.83
N ILE A 78 9.98 -20.35 0.57
CA ILE A 78 9.10 -20.84 -0.50
C ILE A 78 9.92 -21.52 -1.59
N THR A 79 9.39 -22.61 -2.16
CA THR A 79 10.06 -23.28 -3.29
C THR A 79 9.87 -22.50 -4.58
N LEU A 80 10.86 -22.54 -5.45
CA LEU A 80 10.87 -21.83 -6.73
C LEU A 80 9.63 -22.12 -7.61
N PRO A 81 9.15 -23.39 -7.76
CA PRO A 81 7.94 -23.66 -8.54
C PRO A 81 6.67 -23.03 -7.93
N VAL A 82 6.57 -23.00 -6.59
CA VAL A 82 5.44 -22.39 -5.91
C VAL A 82 5.50 -20.87 -6.04
N LEU A 83 6.70 -20.28 -5.92
CA LEU A 83 6.90 -18.84 -6.12
C LEU A 83 6.53 -18.43 -7.54
N GLN A 84 6.94 -19.21 -8.57
CA GLN A 84 6.58 -18.95 -9.96
C GLN A 84 5.08 -18.87 -10.16
N ARG A 85 4.32 -19.84 -9.62
CA ARG A 85 2.85 -19.82 -9.69
C ARG A 85 2.23 -18.62 -8.99
N LYS A 86 2.75 -18.26 -7.79
CA LYS A 86 2.28 -17.08 -7.05
C LYS A 86 2.62 -15.76 -7.75
N CYS A 87 3.70 -15.73 -8.52
CA CYS A 87 4.06 -14.60 -9.36
C CYS A 87 3.22 -14.51 -10.65
N GLY A 88 2.47 -15.56 -11.01
CA GLY A 88 1.73 -15.62 -12.27
C GLY A 88 2.64 -15.68 -13.51
N SER A 89 3.87 -16.20 -13.35
CA SER A 89 4.80 -16.29 -14.46
C SER A 89 4.52 -17.50 -15.36
N SER A 90 4.38 -17.26 -16.65
CA SER A 90 4.20 -18.27 -17.70
C SER A 90 5.52 -18.75 -18.32
N SER A 91 6.69 -18.22 -17.88
CA SER A 91 7.99 -18.64 -18.38
C SER A 91 8.31 -20.09 -17.98
N THR A 92 9.31 -20.71 -18.61
CA THR A 92 9.82 -21.99 -18.14
C THR A 92 10.45 -21.83 -16.75
N LEU A 93 10.47 -22.90 -15.93
CA LEU A 93 11.09 -22.87 -14.59
C LEU A 93 12.57 -22.48 -14.67
N ARG A 94 13.27 -22.90 -15.74
CA ARG A 94 14.67 -22.53 -15.98
C ARG A 94 14.85 -21.02 -16.19
N GLU A 95 13.98 -20.41 -16.97
CA GLU A 95 14.02 -18.96 -17.21
C GLU A 95 13.63 -18.19 -15.96
N PHE A 96 12.59 -18.67 -15.25
CA PHE A 96 12.19 -18.08 -14.00
C PHE A 96 13.30 -18.11 -12.96
N ARG A 97 14.01 -19.25 -12.84
CA ARG A 97 15.20 -19.39 -11.98
C ARG A 97 16.25 -18.32 -12.30
N ARG A 98 16.58 -18.14 -13.60
CA ARG A 98 17.55 -17.13 -14.03
C ARG A 98 17.10 -15.71 -13.67
N LEU A 99 15.81 -15.41 -13.80
CA LEU A 99 15.25 -14.11 -13.42
C LEU A 99 15.36 -13.88 -11.90
N ILE A 100 15.04 -14.88 -11.10
CA ILE A 100 15.15 -14.79 -9.64
C ILE A 100 16.61 -14.66 -9.22
N GLN A 101 17.53 -15.44 -9.82
CA GLN A 101 18.96 -15.34 -9.52
C GLN A 101 19.48 -13.92 -9.77
N ASN A 102 19.16 -13.31 -10.90
CA ASN A 102 19.56 -11.94 -11.19
C ASN A 102 19.04 -10.92 -10.16
N ILE A 103 17.82 -11.16 -9.62
CA ILE A 103 17.26 -10.31 -8.57
C ILE A 103 18.00 -10.54 -7.25
N VAL A 104 18.31 -11.78 -6.91
CA VAL A 104 19.07 -12.13 -5.70
C VAL A 104 20.46 -11.51 -5.74
N ASP A 105 21.16 -11.61 -6.87
CA ASP A 105 22.48 -11.02 -7.04
C ASP A 105 22.46 -9.50 -6.87
N HIS A 106 21.49 -8.85 -7.52
CA HIS A 106 21.30 -7.40 -7.40
C HIS A 106 20.86 -6.97 -5.98
N ASP A 107 20.05 -7.77 -5.30
CA ASP A 107 19.64 -7.50 -3.92
C ASP A 107 20.79 -7.66 -2.93
N ASN A 108 21.68 -8.65 -3.14
CA ASN A 108 22.87 -8.86 -2.31
C ASN A 108 23.85 -7.69 -2.40
N GLU A 109 23.98 -7.09 -3.59
CA GLU A 109 24.90 -5.96 -3.82
C GLU A 109 24.33 -4.62 -3.32
N HIS A 110 23.04 -4.39 -3.50
CA HIS A 110 22.45 -3.05 -3.37
C HIS A 110 21.27 -2.97 -2.40
N ALA A 111 20.92 -4.06 -1.69
CA ALA A 111 19.70 -4.12 -0.88
C ALA A 111 18.47 -3.64 -1.67
N HIS A 112 18.34 -4.12 -2.91
CA HIS A 112 17.42 -3.58 -3.92
C HIS A 112 15.92 -3.77 -3.56
N ILE A 113 15.56 -4.90 -2.94
CA ILE A 113 14.20 -5.15 -2.49
C ILE A 113 14.00 -4.48 -1.13
N PRO A 114 13.09 -3.49 -1.02
CA PRO A 114 12.83 -2.83 0.26
C PRO A 114 12.40 -3.84 1.34
N ASP A 115 12.73 -3.56 2.59
CA ASP A 115 12.37 -4.33 3.79
C ASP A 115 12.86 -5.78 3.85
N TYR A 116 13.16 -6.42 2.72
CA TYR A 116 13.46 -7.84 2.66
C TYR A 116 14.76 -8.14 1.90
N GLY A 117 15.62 -8.97 2.49
CA GLY A 117 16.70 -9.64 1.77
C GLY A 117 16.19 -10.90 1.10
N VAL A 118 16.67 -11.17 -0.10
CA VAL A 118 16.27 -12.36 -0.87
C VAL A 118 17.49 -13.24 -1.10
N ARG A 119 17.36 -14.54 -0.79
CA ARG A 119 18.39 -15.56 -1.09
C ARG A 119 17.76 -16.72 -1.82
N MET A 120 18.54 -17.37 -2.66
CA MET A 120 18.19 -18.62 -3.32
C MET A 120 19.23 -19.69 -3.00
N ASP A 121 18.77 -20.82 -2.49
CA ASP A 121 19.57 -22.01 -2.23
C ASP A 121 18.89 -23.18 -2.93
N GLU A 122 19.53 -23.70 -3.97
CA GLU A 122 18.93 -24.66 -4.90
C GLU A 122 17.56 -24.20 -5.43
N ASP A 123 16.49 -24.81 -4.93
CA ASP A 123 15.09 -24.50 -5.28
C ASP A 123 14.34 -23.75 -4.17
N MET A 124 15.02 -23.42 -3.09
CA MET A 124 14.42 -22.72 -1.97
C MET A 124 14.75 -21.23 -2.01
N ILE A 125 13.72 -20.42 -2.01
CA ILE A 125 13.85 -18.97 -1.90
C ILE A 125 13.52 -18.57 -0.46
N THR A 126 14.44 -17.81 0.15
CA THR A 126 14.29 -17.30 1.51
C THR A 126 14.22 -15.78 1.47
N PHE A 127 13.14 -15.23 2.03
CA PHE A 127 12.98 -13.81 2.29
C PHE A 127 13.29 -13.55 3.76
N THR A 128 14.23 -12.65 4.03
CA THR A 128 14.64 -12.27 5.39
C THR A 128 14.23 -10.83 5.65
N ASN A 129 13.52 -10.60 6.74
CA ASN A 129 13.14 -9.25 7.14
C ASN A 129 14.38 -8.46 7.60
N ARG A 130 14.60 -7.27 7.02
CA ARG A 130 15.71 -6.36 7.36
C ARG A 130 15.42 -5.48 8.57
N GLY A 131 14.21 -5.51 9.11
CA GLY A 131 13.82 -4.73 10.28
C GLY A 131 13.43 -3.27 10.01
N THR A 132 13.47 -2.82 8.75
CA THR A 132 13.21 -1.42 8.36
C THR A 132 11.75 -1.00 8.52
N MET A 133 10.82 -1.96 8.58
CA MET A 133 9.38 -1.69 8.70
C MET A 133 8.95 -0.96 9.97
N LEU A 134 9.71 -1.06 11.05
CA LEU A 134 9.40 -0.37 12.31
C LEU A 134 9.76 1.12 12.25
N GLU A 135 10.78 1.48 11.48
CA GLU A 135 11.20 2.87 11.27
C GLU A 135 10.21 3.63 10.38
N ASP A 136 9.66 2.99 9.36
CA ASP A 136 8.65 3.60 8.48
C ASP A 136 7.28 3.79 9.16
N GLN A 137 6.91 2.93 10.10
CA GLN A 137 5.68 3.13 10.89
C GLN A 137 5.82 4.28 11.89
N GLN A 138 7.04 4.60 12.33
CA GLN A 138 7.30 5.76 13.18
C GLN A 138 7.47 7.06 12.36
N SER A 139 7.95 6.96 11.12
CA SER A 139 8.12 8.11 10.21
C SER A 139 6.90 8.40 9.33
N ALA A 140 6.07 7.41 9.06
CA ALA A 140 4.75 7.56 8.48
C ALA A 140 3.67 7.79 9.56
N GLY A 141 4.01 8.52 10.61
CA GLY A 141 3.02 9.08 11.51
C GLY A 141 2.05 9.90 10.65
N ILE A 142 0.97 9.26 10.19
CA ILE A 142 -0.27 10.00 9.98
C ILE A 142 -0.42 10.76 11.28
N PRO A 143 -0.33 12.10 11.30
CA PRO A 143 -0.50 12.84 12.52
C PRO A 143 -1.77 12.29 13.17
N SER A 144 -1.66 11.81 14.40
CA SER A 144 -2.82 11.34 15.14
C SER A 144 -3.90 12.39 14.90
N VAL A 145 -5.13 11.97 14.65
CA VAL A 145 -6.26 12.90 14.44
C VAL A 145 -6.27 13.97 15.54
N ALA A 146 -5.78 13.64 16.73
CA ALA A 146 -5.53 14.56 17.83
C ALA A 146 -4.49 15.66 17.54
N ALA A 147 -3.57 15.47 16.60
CA ALA A 147 -2.54 16.45 16.24
C ALA A 147 -2.96 17.35 15.05
N VAL A 148 -3.99 16.97 14.32
CA VAL A 148 -4.55 17.80 13.23
C VAL A 148 -5.44 18.88 13.84
N ARG A 149 -4.99 20.14 13.78
CA ARG A 149 -5.82 21.29 14.15
C ARG A 149 -6.48 21.82 12.89
N LEU A 150 -7.79 21.94 12.90
CA LEU A 150 -8.51 22.63 11.85
C LEU A 150 -8.13 24.12 11.87
N SER A 151 -7.89 24.69 10.69
CA SER A 151 -7.63 26.12 10.60
C SER A 151 -8.89 26.91 10.96
N PRO A 152 -8.74 28.16 11.43
CA PRO A 152 -9.91 29.02 11.68
C PRO A 152 -10.80 29.18 10.44
N ASP A 153 -10.21 29.19 9.25
CA ASP A 153 -10.95 29.28 7.99
C ASP A 153 -11.79 28.02 7.73
N ALA A 154 -11.23 26.84 7.98
CA ALA A 154 -11.96 25.57 7.87
C ALA A 154 -13.14 25.49 8.87
N LEU A 155 -12.97 26.00 10.09
CA LEU A 155 -14.05 26.09 11.08
C LEU A 155 -15.14 27.07 10.65
N ASN A 156 -14.79 28.19 10.02
CA ASN A 156 -15.75 29.17 9.50
C ASN A 156 -16.50 28.61 8.29
N GLU A 157 -15.83 27.88 7.44
CA GLU A 157 -16.46 27.20 6.30
C GLU A 157 -17.44 26.11 6.77
N ALA A 158 -17.07 25.34 7.79
CA ALA A 158 -17.96 24.35 8.42
C ALA A 158 -19.21 25.00 9.04
N ARG A 159 -19.06 26.16 9.71
CA ARG A 159 -20.22 26.93 10.22
C ARG A 159 -21.17 27.39 9.12
N SER A 160 -20.61 27.80 7.99
CA SER A 160 -21.40 28.25 6.84
C SER A 160 -22.10 27.09 6.15
N ALA A 161 -21.46 25.91 6.11
CA ALA A 161 -22.01 24.71 5.47
C ALA A 161 -23.10 24.01 6.33
N ALA A 162 -23.01 24.12 7.65
CA ALA A 162 -23.96 23.48 8.59
C ALA A 162 -24.48 24.46 9.62
N PRO A 163 -25.33 25.42 9.23
CA PRO A 163 -25.89 26.39 10.13
C PRO A 163 -26.79 25.70 11.19
N GLY A 164 -26.50 25.98 12.46
CA GLY A 164 -27.24 25.38 13.59
C GLY A 164 -26.52 24.24 14.30
N TRP A 165 -25.36 23.81 13.80
CA TRP A 165 -24.50 22.84 14.46
C TRP A 165 -23.33 23.54 15.15
N ASP A 166 -22.96 23.03 16.33
CA ASP A 166 -21.77 23.50 17.02
C ASP A 166 -20.52 22.82 16.41
N VAL A 167 -19.74 23.58 15.63
CA VAL A 167 -18.56 23.07 14.93
C VAL A 167 -17.46 22.54 15.87
N TYR A 168 -17.42 23.02 17.12
CA TYR A 168 -16.47 22.53 18.11
C TYR A 168 -16.89 21.17 18.68
N VAL A 169 -18.20 20.94 18.82
CA VAL A 169 -18.73 19.62 19.20
C VAL A 169 -18.46 18.63 18.08
N LEU A 170 -18.71 18.99 16.82
CA LEU A 170 -18.40 18.15 15.66
C LEU A 170 -16.90 17.86 15.55
N GLU A 171 -16.03 18.85 15.77
CA GLU A 171 -14.57 18.64 15.81
C GLU A 171 -14.17 17.68 16.93
N SER A 172 -14.77 17.82 18.12
CA SER A 172 -14.50 16.97 19.27
C SER A 172 -14.95 15.52 19.02
N GLU A 173 -16.12 15.31 18.45
CA GLU A 173 -16.61 13.98 18.08
C GLU A 173 -15.73 13.35 16.99
N TRP A 174 -15.38 14.12 15.96
CA TRP A 174 -14.47 13.66 14.92
C TRP A 174 -13.09 13.25 15.47
N ARG A 175 -12.57 13.95 16.48
CA ARG A 175 -11.31 13.60 17.15
C ARG A 175 -11.40 12.38 18.04
N SER A 176 -12.59 12.03 18.49
CA SER A 176 -12.82 10.86 19.35
C SER A 176 -12.95 9.56 18.55
N TRP A 177 -13.03 9.66 17.24
CA TRP A 177 -13.08 8.52 16.30
C TRP A 177 -11.66 8.11 15.91
#